data_c3266042a620d0a2936002e730f01292
#
_entry.id   c3266042a620d0a2936002e730f01292
#
_cell.length_a   1.000
_cell.length_b   1.000
_cell.length_c   1.000
_cell.angle_alpha   90.00
_cell.angle_beta   90.00
_cell.angle_gamma   90.00
#
_symmetry.space_group_name_H-M   'P 1'
#
loop_
_entity.id
_entity.type
_entity.pdbx_description
1 polymer ?
#
loop_
_entity_poly.entity_id
_entity_poly.type
_entity_poly.pdbx_seq_one_letter_code
_entity_poly.pdbx_strand_id
1 'polypeptide(L)'
;MSGSPAPGGTGPHQNQPIASAGAPLEDASAVVILMHGRGATARGILDLADELGQSDVTYLAPQAAGNSWYGNSFLAPLDRNEPELSSALQAVDDVVTRVREVELPLEQTMLLGFSQGACLTLEYAARNARRYGGLVGFSGGLIGPEGTSRDYEGSLDGTSVFLGCSDSDPHIPLERVHETADVLQDLDADVTERIYENMAHTVNDDELKFVTGLVETVRDGA
;
A
#
# COMPACT_ATOMS: atom_id res chain seq x y z
N MET A 1 5.21 1.43 30.62
CA MET A 1 3.85 0.88 30.84
C MET A 1 3.52 0.06 29.60
N SER A 2 3.32 -1.23 29.76
CA SER A 2 3.06 -2.19 28.67
C SER A 2 1.62 -1.99 28.17
N GLY A 3 1.48 -1.45 26.97
CA GLY A 3 0.20 -1.41 26.27
C GLY A 3 -0.24 -2.83 25.93
N SER A 4 -1.47 -3.21 26.29
CA SER A 4 -2.09 -4.46 25.86
C SER A 4 -2.21 -4.48 24.34
N PRO A 5 -1.89 -5.60 23.67
CA PRO A 5 -2.17 -5.73 22.25
C PRO A 5 -3.69 -5.69 22.03
N ALA A 6 -4.11 -4.97 20.98
CA ALA A 6 -5.47 -5.04 20.45
C ALA A 6 -5.83 -6.50 20.14
N PRO A 7 -7.11 -6.90 20.10
CA PRO A 7 -7.53 -8.26 19.81
C PRO A 7 -7.16 -8.61 18.37
N GLY A 8 -5.92 -9.04 18.17
CA GLY A 8 -5.39 -9.44 16.88
C GLY A 8 -6.12 -10.68 16.36
N GLY A 9 -6.51 -10.67 15.10
CA GLY A 9 -6.95 -11.84 14.37
C GLY A 9 -5.94 -13.00 14.52
N THR A 10 -6.36 -14.21 14.21
CA THR A 10 -5.55 -15.44 14.39
C THR A 10 -4.79 -15.85 13.11
N GLY A 11 -4.53 -14.93 12.19
CA GLY A 11 -3.87 -15.22 10.91
C GLY A 11 -2.33 -15.21 10.98
N PRO A 12 -1.63 -15.65 9.93
CA PRO A 12 -0.17 -15.77 9.93
C PRO A 12 0.57 -14.44 10.04
N HIS A 13 -0.03 -13.32 9.61
CA HIS A 13 0.62 -12.00 9.62
C HIS A 13 0.40 -11.22 10.91
N GLN A 14 -0.53 -11.64 11.76
CA GLN A 14 -0.75 -11.02 13.06
C GLN A 14 0.42 -11.27 13.99
N ASN A 15 0.74 -10.27 14.82
CA ASN A 15 1.91 -10.30 15.74
C ASN A 15 3.29 -10.32 15.04
N GLN A 16 3.36 -10.06 13.73
CA GLN A 16 4.62 -9.80 13.07
C GLN A 16 5.14 -8.38 13.45
N PRO A 17 6.46 -8.15 13.42
CA PRO A 17 7.00 -6.85 13.76
C PRO A 17 6.60 -5.79 12.73
N ILE A 18 6.45 -4.53 13.21
CA ILE A 18 6.33 -3.35 12.37
C ILE A 18 7.67 -2.61 12.51
N ALA A 19 8.40 -2.48 11.41
CA ALA A 19 9.58 -1.63 11.35
C ALA A 19 9.15 -0.17 11.14
N SER A 20 9.97 0.77 11.62
CA SER A 20 9.70 2.20 11.47
C SER A 20 10.96 2.98 11.15
N ALA A 21 10.77 4.13 10.47
CA ALA A 21 11.77 5.15 10.18
C ALA A 21 11.13 6.54 10.24
N GLY A 22 11.94 7.60 10.22
CA GLY A 22 11.47 8.98 10.28
C GLY A 22 11.11 9.45 11.68
N ALA A 23 10.12 10.32 11.80
CA ALA A 23 9.66 10.89 13.07
C ALA A 23 9.03 9.83 13.99
N PRO A 24 9.05 10.02 15.33
CA PRO A 24 8.15 9.26 16.21
C PRO A 24 6.69 9.43 15.80
N LEU A 25 5.89 8.37 15.89
CA LEU A 25 4.50 8.39 15.40
C LEU A 25 3.65 9.49 16.08
N GLU A 26 3.90 9.76 17.34
CA GLU A 26 3.19 10.76 18.15
C GLU A 26 3.54 12.20 17.74
N ASP A 27 4.65 12.41 17.03
CA ASP A 27 5.15 13.72 16.61
C ASP A 27 5.05 13.95 15.10
N ALA A 28 4.47 12.98 14.36
CA ALA A 28 4.44 13.01 12.90
C ALA A 28 3.41 13.97 12.34
N SER A 29 3.78 14.70 11.29
CA SER A 29 2.86 15.51 10.48
C SER A 29 2.07 14.66 9.47
N ALA A 30 2.64 13.53 9.06
CA ALA A 30 1.98 12.53 8.20
C ALA A 30 2.60 11.14 8.43
N VAL A 31 1.91 10.12 7.97
CA VAL A 31 2.38 8.71 8.03
C VAL A 31 2.34 8.09 6.64
N VAL A 32 3.38 7.34 6.29
CA VAL A 32 3.40 6.46 5.10
C VAL A 32 3.52 5.02 5.58
N ILE A 33 2.53 4.19 5.26
CA ILE A 33 2.53 2.75 5.53
C ILE A 33 3.03 2.04 4.27
N LEU A 34 4.14 1.28 4.40
CA LEU A 34 4.84 0.66 3.27
C LEU A 34 4.70 -0.86 3.29
N MET A 35 4.12 -1.43 2.23
CA MET A 35 3.98 -2.87 2.05
C MET A 35 5.07 -3.39 1.09
N HIS A 36 5.95 -4.25 1.61
CA HIS A 36 7.07 -4.81 0.84
C HIS A 36 6.63 -5.85 -0.20
N GLY A 37 7.44 -6.06 -1.23
CA GLY A 37 7.23 -7.10 -2.23
C GLY A 37 7.47 -8.52 -1.68
N ARG A 38 7.08 -9.54 -2.47
CA ARG A 38 7.34 -10.96 -2.17
C ARG A 38 8.84 -11.22 -2.02
N GLY A 39 9.20 -11.93 -0.95
CA GLY A 39 10.58 -12.27 -0.62
C GLY A 39 11.40 -11.14 0.00
N ALA A 40 10.85 -9.91 0.04
CA ALA A 40 11.48 -8.76 0.70
C ALA A 40 11.13 -8.70 2.20
N THR A 41 11.57 -7.64 2.85
CA THR A 41 11.35 -7.44 4.29
C THR A 41 10.83 -6.03 4.57
N ALA A 42 10.19 -5.85 5.73
CA ALA A 42 9.79 -4.55 6.24
C ALA A 42 10.97 -3.55 6.32
N ARG A 43 12.15 -4.02 6.73
CA ARG A 43 13.35 -3.16 6.76
C ARG A 43 13.82 -2.75 5.37
N GLY A 44 13.78 -3.68 4.40
CA GLY A 44 14.22 -3.38 3.03
C GLY A 44 13.33 -2.38 2.31
N ILE A 45 12.01 -2.38 2.56
CA ILE A 45 11.14 -1.35 1.95
C ILE A 45 11.29 0.03 2.60
N LEU A 46 11.79 0.09 3.83
CA LEU A 46 12.07 1.37 4.50
C LEU A 46 13.25 2.14 3.86
N ASP A 47 14.05 1.51 3.00
CA ASP A 47 15.05 2.24 2.21
C ASP A 47 14.39 3.33 1.35
N LEU A 48 13.11 3.17 0.97
CA LEU A 48 12.33 4.23 0.31
C LEU A 48 12.10 5.46 1.20
N ALA A 49 12.10 5.32 2.52
CA ALA A 49 11.94 6.46 3.42
C ALA A 49 13.11 7.45 3.30
N ASP A 50 14.32 6.95 3.07
CA ASP A 50 15.50 7.78 2.85
C ASP A 50 15.42 8.52 1.50
N GLU A 51 14.87 7.87 0.47
CA GLU A 51 14.67 8.46 -0.86
C GLU A 51 13.56 9.53 -0.85
N LEU A 52 12.48 9.31 -0.09
CA LEU A 52 11.38 10.25 0.07
C LEU A 52 11.75 11.47 0.96
N GLY A 53 12.73 11.34 1.85
CA GLY A 53 13.50 12.44 2.44
C GLY A 53 12.77 13.36 3.43
N GLN A 54 11.59 12.98 3.97
CA GLN A 54 10.79 13.83 4.86
C GLN A 54 11.02 13.47 6.33
N SER A 55 11.72 14.33 7.09
CA SER A 55 12.15 14.05 8.46
C SER A 55 11.05 14.14 9.52
N ASP A 56 9.92 14.80 9.21
CA ASP A 56 8.74 14.98 10.05
C ASP A 56 7.59 14.02 9.69
N VAL A 57 7.87 13.06 8.79
CA VAL A 57 6.95 11.97 8.41
C VAL A 57 7.38 10.69 9.11
N THR A 58 6.40 9.91 9.58
CA THR A 58 6.64 8.56 10.08
C THR A 58 6.43 7.55 8.96
N TYR A 59 7.38 6.65 8.79
CA TYR A 59 7.29 5.51 7.87
C TYR A 59 7.10 4.23 8.67
N LEU A 60 6.03 3.51 8.41
CA LEU A 60 5.70 2.24 9.08
C LEU A 60 5.66 1.12 8.06
N ALA A 61 6.38 0.04 8.31
CA ALA A 61 6.39 -1.13 7.43
C ALA A 61 6.07 -2.40 8.23
N PRO A 62 4.88 -2.98 8.07
CA PRO A 62 4.56 -4.28 8.64
C PRO A 62 5.32 -5.39 7.92
N GLN A 63 5.72 -6.42 8.66
CA GLN A 63 6.41 -7.59 8.14
C GLN A 63 5.42 -8.69 7.77
N ALA A 64 5.49 -9.20 6.55
CA ALA A 64 4.77 -10.41 6.17
C ALA A 64 5.43 -11.66 6.76
N ALA A 65 4.65 -12.58 7.31
CA ALA A 65 5.15 -13.89 7.74
C ALA A 65 5.80 -14.61 6.56
N GLY A 66 6.99 -15.16 6.74
CA GLY A 66 7.74 -15.82 5.68
C GLY A 66 8.10 -14.93 4.49
N ASN A 67 8.09 -13.61 4.66
CA ASN A 67 8.38 -12.60 3.62
C ASN A 67 7.41 -12.64 2.42
N SER A 68 6.19 -13.11 2.61
CA SER A 68 5.17 -13.15 1.54
C SER A 68 3.78 -12.92 2.12
N TRP A 69 3.01 -12.01 1.53
CA TRP A 69 1.67 -11.67 1.98
C TRP A 69 0.63 -12.75 1.66
N TYR A 70 0.84 -13.51 0.60
CA TYR A 70 0.04 -14.67 0.20
C TYR A 70 0.84 -15.57 -0.74
N GLY A 71 0.50 -16.87 -0.78
CA GLY A 71 1.35 -17.91 -1.36
C GLY A 71 1.36 -17.96 -2.88
N ASN A 72 0.22 -17.72 -3.54
CA ASN A 72 0.08 -17.85 -4.99
C ASN A 72 0.23 -16.50 -5.72
N SER A 73 -0.01 -16.50 -7.04
CA SER A 73 -0.11 -15.29 -7.84
C SER A 73 -1.27 -14.42 -7.35
N PHE A 74 -1.15 -13.09 -7.47
CA PHE A 74 -2.27 -12.17 -7.23
C PHE A 74 -3.40 -12.34 -8.25
N LEU A 75 -3.13 -12.97 -9.41
CA LEU A 75 -4.12 -13.33 -10.43
C LEU A 75 -4.77 -14.70 -10.20
N ALA A 76 -4.38 -15.43 -9.16
CA ALA A 76 -5.01 -16.70 -8.83
C ALA A 76 -6.42 -16.48 -8.23
N PRO A 77 -7.31 -17.49 -8.29
CA PRO A 77 -8.55 -17.47 -7.53
C PRO A 77 -8.32 -17.09 -6.06
N LEU A 78 -9.16 -16.21 -5.52
CA LEU A 78 -8.95 -15.62 -4.19
C LEU A 78 -8.82 -16.69 -3.08
N ASP A 79 -9.62 -17.75 -3.17
CA ASP A 79 -9.61 -18.89 -2.24
C ASP A 79 -8.24 -19.62 -2.19
N ARG A 80 -7.47 -19.55 -3.29
CA ARG A 80 -6.12 -20.11 -3.34
C ARG A 80 -5.09 -19.34 -2.51
N ASN A 81 -5.40 -18.11 -2.19
CA ASN A 81 -4.54 -17.22 -1.37
C ASN A 81 -5.04 -17.11 0.08
N GLU A 82 -6.09 -17.83 0.46
CA GLU A 82 -6.57 -17.89 1.84
C GLU A 82 -5.86 -19.01 2.66
N PRO A 83 -5.64 -18.80 3.96
CA PRO A 83 -6.07 -17.64 4.78
C PRO A 83 -5.09 -16.46 4.77
N GLU A 84 -3.98 -16.55 4.03
CA GLU A 84 -2.90 -15.56 4.07
C GLU A 84 -3.39 -14.20 3.57
N LEU A 85 -4.21 -14.14 2.52
CA LEU A 85 -4.71 -12.89 1.96
C LEU A 85 -5.59 -12.12 2.96
N SER A 86 -6.55 -12.79 3.59
CA SER A 86 -7.38 -12.16 4.63
C SER A 86 -6.53 -11.69 5.81
N SER A 87 -5.51 -12.48 6.21
CA SER A 87 -4.57 -12.10 7.26
C SER A 87 -3.70 -10.91 6.85
N ALA A 88 -3.27 -10.81 5.58
CA ALA A 88 -2.51 -9.68 5.07
C ALA A 88 -3.32 -8.38 5.07
N LEU A 89 -4.57 -8.43 4.59
CA LEU A 89 -5.49 -7.29 4.64
C LEU A 89 -5.73 -6.83 6.09
N GLN A 90 -5.91 -7.76 7.02
CA GLN A 90 -6.04 -7.43 8.44
C GLN A 90 -4.75 -6.82 9.00
N ALA A 91 -3.56 -7.27 8.58
CA ALA A 91 -2.30 -6.67 9.04
C ALA A 91 -2.14 -5.21 8.58
N VAL A 92 -2.63 -4.86 7.39
CA VAL A 92 -2.69 -3.45 6.95
C VAL A 92 -3.67 -2.66 7.82
N ASP A 93 -4.86 -3.21 8.09
CA ASP A 93 -5.88 -2.58 8.93
C ASP A 93 -5.40 -2.35 10.37
N ASP A 94 -4.65 -3.29 10.92
CA ASP A 94 -4.05 -3.18 12.26
C ASP A 94 -3.06 -1.97 12.32
N VAL A 95 -2.26 -1.74 11.26
CA VAL A 95 -1.35 -0.58 11.19
C VAL A 95 -2.14 0.73 11.02
N VAL A 96 -3.14 0.75 10.15
CA VAL A 96 -4.03 1.91 9.96
C VAL A 96 -4.75 2.25 11.27
N THR A 97 -5.22 1.25 12.00
CA THR A 97 -5.85 1.43 13.31
C THR A 97 -4.87 2.05 14.31
N ARG A 98 -3.63 1.54 14.37
CA ARG A 98 -2.58 2.11 15.23
C ARG A 98 -2.28 3.57 14.92
N VAL A 99 -2.29 3.98 13.65
CA VAL A 99 -2.12 5.41 13.28
C VAL A 99 -3.28 6.25 13.80
N ARG A 100 -4.51 5.73 13.71
CA ARG A 100 -5.70 6.43 14.23
C ARG A 100 -5.73 6.55 15.76
N GLU A 101 -5.09 5.64 16.49
CA GLU A 101 -4.99 5.69 17.96
C GLU A 101 -4.17 6.89 18.46
N VAL A 102 -3.30 7.47 17.64
CA VAL A 102 -2.58 8.73 17.93
C VAL A 102 -3.30 9.96 17.37
N GLU A 103 -4.57 9.81 16.99
CA GLU A 103 -5.44 10.89 16.49
C GLU A 103 -4.95 11.53 15.17
N LEU A 104 -4.05 10.87 14.42
CA LEU A 104 -3.67 11.33 13.09
C LEU A 104 -4.79 10.98 12.08
N PRO A 105 -5.32 11.96 11.32
CA PRO A 105 -6.38 11.71 10.36
C PRO A 105 -5.88 10.87 9.18
N LEU A 106 -6.79 10.13 8.55
CA LEU A 106 -6.44 9.29 7.40
C LEU A 106 -6.05 10.12 6.18
N GLU A 107 -6.49 11.36 6.09
CA GLU A 107 -6.08 12.35 5.09
C GLU A 107 -4.59 12.73 5.19
N GLN A 108 -3.96 12.42 6.33
CA GLN A 108 -2.51 12.52 6.54
C GLN A 108 -1.83 11.14 6.58
N THR A 109 -2.52 10.09 6.11
CA THR A 109 -2.01 8.73 6.07
C THR A 109 -1.96 8.23 4.62
N MET A 110 -0.77 7.91 4.13
CA MET A 110 -0.57 7.31 2.81
C MET A 110 -0.36 5.80 2.93
N LEU A 111 -0.86 5.05 1.95
CA LEU A 111 -0.55 3.64 1.77
C LEU A 111 0.31 3.48 0.52
N LEU A 112 1.46 2.83 0.64
CA LEU A 112 2.41 2.62 -0.45
C LEU A 112 2.83 1.17 -0.51
N GLY A 113 2.93 0.60 -1.68
CA GLY A 113 3.43 -0.76 -1.85
C GLY A 113 4.25 -0.95 -3.12
N PHE A 114 5.10 -1.98 -3.09
CA PHE A 114 5.84 -2.45 -4.25
C PHE A 114 5.45 -3.89 -4.58
N SER A 115 5.17 -4.19 -5.85
CA SER A 115 4.92 -5.54 -6.35
C SER A 115 3.77 -6.23 -5.58
N GLN A 116 3.98 -7.35 -4.91
CA GLN A 116 2.97 -8.00 -4.08
C GLN A 116 2.40 -7.05 -3.01
N GLY A 117 3.23 -6.20 -2.43
CA GLY A 117 2.80 -5.17 -1.49
C GLY A 117 1.94 -4.09 -2.16
N ALA A 118 2.22 -3.73 -3.42
CA ALA A 118 1.36 -2.81 -4.18
C ALA A 118 -0.02 -3.42 -4.44
N CYS A 119 -0.06 -4.70 -4.84
CA CYS A 119 -1.34 -5.40 -5.00
C CYS A 119 -2.14 -5.42 -3.69
N LEU A 120 -1.49 -5.67 -2.56
CA LEU A 120 -2.13 -5.64 -1.25
C LEU A 120 -2.64 -4.24 -0.86
N THR A 121 -1.84 -3.20 -1.10
CA THR A 121 -2.18 -1.80 -0.86
C THR A 121 -3.44 -1.40 -1.60
N LEU A 122 -3.47 -1.64 -2.91
CA LEU A 122 -4.57 -1.25 -3.79
C LEU A 122 -5.85 -2.03 -3.47
N GLU A 123 -5.73 -3.32 -3.22
CA GLU A 123 -6.86 -4.18 -2.83
C GLU A 123 -7.43 -3.79 -1.45
N TYR A 124 -6.55 -3.48 -0.47
CA TYR A 124 -7.00 -3.00 0.83
C TYR A 124 -7.75 -1.67 0.72
N ALA A 125 -7.19 -0.71 -0.03
CA ALA A 125 -7.80 0.60 -0.21
C ALA A 125 -9.16 0.51 -0.94
N ALA A 126 -9.28 -0.32 -1.97
CA ALA A 126 -10.54 -0.54 -2.68
C ALA A 126 -11.61 -1.16 -1.77
N ARG A 127 -11.25 -2.18 -0.97
CA ARG A 127 -12.18 -2.82 0.00
C ARG A 127 -12.57 -1.92 1.17
N ASN A 128 -11.77 -0.91 1.46
CA ASN A 128 -11.98 0.03 2.57
C ASN A 128 -11.99 1.46 2.04
N ALA A 129 -12.75 1.70 0.95
CA ALA A 129 -12.78 2.98 0.26
C ALA A 129 -13.24 4.10 1.19
N ARG A 130 -12.36 5.05 1.39
CA ARG A 130 -12.50 6.28 2.17
C ARG A 130 -11.36 7.22 1.82
N ARG A 131 -11.44 8.49 2.20
CA ARG A 131 -10.35 9.43 1.94
C ARG A 131 -9.09 9.04 2.72
N TYR A 132 -7.98 8.91 2.00
CA TYR A 132 -6.62 8.76 2.50
C TYR A 132 -5.78 9.97 2.08
N GLY A 133 -4.62 10.17 2.67
CA GLY A 133 -3.65 11.15 2.21
C GLY A 133 -3.14 10.85 0.79
N GLY A 134 -2.99 9.58 0.48
CA GLY A 134 -2.61 9.12 -0.86
C GLY A 134 -2.42 7.61 -0.94
N LEU A 135 -2.49 7.09 -2.14
CA LEU A 135 -2.26 5.67 -2.43
C LEU A 135 -1.18 5.53 -3.50
N VAL A 136 -0.24 4.61 -3.31
CA VAL A 136 0.85 4.39 -4.27
C VAL A 136 1.01 2.90 -4.54
N GLY A 137 0.88 2.53 -5.80
CA GLY A 137 1.14 1.20 -6.31
C GLY A 137 2.31 1.18 -7.30
N PHE A 138 3.49 0.78 -6.84
CA PHE A 138 4.64 0.53 -7.71
C PHE A 138 4.59 -0.90 -8.24
N SER A 139 4.39 -1.08 -9.53
CA SER A 139 4.31 -2.39 -10.21
C SER A 139 3.32 -3.32 -9.51
N GLY A 140 2.02 -2.95 -9.50
CA GLY A 140 0.96 -3.72 -8.87
C GLY A 140 -0.42 -3.47 -9.48
N GLY A 141 -1.42 -4.21 -9.02
CA GLY A 141 -2.81 -4.07 -9.41
C GLY A 141 -3.74 -4.89 -8.53
N LEU A 142 -5.06 -4.71 -8.67
CA LEU A 142 -6.08 -5.39 -7.88
C LEU A 142 -5.97 -6.91 -7.95
N ILE A 143 -6.21 -7.57 -6.81
CA ILE A 143 -6.06 -9.00 -6.62
C ILE A 143 -7.27 -9.77 -7.19
N GLY A 144 -7.02 -10.94 -7.74
CA GLY A 144 -8.00 -11.87 -8.28
C GLY A 144 -7.84 -12.14 -9.77
N PRO A 145 -8.41 -13.25 -10.29
CA PRO A 145 -8.36 -13.59 -11.71
C PRO A 145 -9.15 -12.59 -12.57
N GLU A 146 -9.00 -12.70 -13.88
CA GLU A 146 -9.85 -11.99 -14.83
C GLU A 146 -11.33 -12.27 -14.55
N GLY A 147 -12.19 -11.24 -14.63
CA GLY A 147 -13.62 -11.32 -14.33
C GLY A 147 -13.95 -11.37 -12.83
N THR A 148 -13.00 -11.15 -11.95
CA THR A 148 -13.30 -10.91 -10.53
C THR A 148 -14.21 -9.68 -10.41
N SER A 149 -15.34 -9.82 -9.67
CA SER A 149 -16.20 -8.67 -9.39
C SER A 149 -15.43 -7.58 -8.64
N ARG A 150 -15.62 -6.33 -9.09
CA ARG A 150 -15.03 -5.12 -8.50
C ARG A 150 -16.09 -4.25 -7.82
N ASP A 151 -17.15 -4.88 -7.32
CA ASP A 151 -18.26 -4.22 -6.61
C ASP A 151 -17.80 -3.79 -5.21
N TYR A 152 -16.89 -2.81 -5.15
CA TYR A 152 -16.44 -2.24 -3.88
C TYR A 152 -17.43 -1.16 -3.41
N GLU A 153 -17.63 -1.07 -2.11
CA GLU A 153 -18.50 -0.06 -1.50
C GLU A 153 -17.67 1.13 -0.98
N GLY A 154 -18.28 2.32 -0.95
CA GLY A 154 -17.66 3.54 -0.43
C GLY A 154 -17.14 4.47 -1.53
N SER A 155 -16.30 5.43 -1.16
CA SER A 155 -15.66 6.39 -2.06
C SER A 155 -14.28 6.75 -1.52
N LEU A 156 -13.30 6.91 -2.40
CA LEU A 156 -11.96 7.41 -2.08
C LEU A 156 -11.93 8.94 -1.95
N ASP A 157 -13.05 9.62 -2.26
CA ASP A 157 -13.31 11.05 -2.02
C ASP A 157 -12.14 11.96 -2.45
N GLY A 158 -11.70 11.81 -3.69
CA GLY A 158 -10.62 12.58 -4.29
C GLY A 158 -9.22 12.22 -3.77
N THR A 159 -9.04 11.05 -3.13
CA THR A 159 -7.70 10.56 -2.76
C THR A 159 -6.80 10.49 -3.99
N SER A 160 -5.63 11.13 -3.93
CA SER A 160 -4.62 11.03 -4.98
C SER A 160 -4.02 9.62 -5.02
N VAL A 161 -4.07 8.99 -6.19
CA VAL A 161 -3.52 7.66 -6.44
C VAL A 161 -2.45 7.72 -7.50
N PHE A 162 -1.29 7.13 -7.22
CA PHE A 162 -0.23 6.92 -8.20
C PHE A 162 -0.09 5.43 -8.53
N LEU A 163 -0.17 5.10 -9.81
CA LEU A 163 0.12 3.77 -10.34
C LEU A 163 1.30 3.87 -11.32
N GLY A 164 2.42 3.28 -10.96
CA GLY A 164 3.60 3.20 -11.82
C GLY A 164 3.91 1.75 -12.21
N CYS A 165 4.12 1.47 -13.50
CA CYS A 165 4.45 0.12 -13.96
C CYS A 165 5.19 0.15 -15.30
N SER A 166 5.92 -0.92 -15.62
CA SER A 166 6.45 -1.15 -16.98
C SER A 166 5.35 -1.66 -17.92
N ASP A 167 5.45 -1.30 -19.19
CA ASP A 167 4.63 -1.88 -20.29
C ASP A 167 4.93 -3.37 -20.55
N SER A 168 6.06 -3.84 -20.08
CA SER A 168 6.58 -5.20 -20.28
C SER A 168 6.98 -5.89 -18.97
N ASP A 169 6.34 -5.51 -17.85
CA ASP A 169 6.58 -6.09 -16.53
C ASP A 169 6.32 -7.62 -16.55
N PRO A 170 7.29 -8.47 -16.16
CA PRO A 170 7.14 -9.91 -16.23
C PRO A 170 6.16 -10.49 -15.20
N HIS A 171 5.73 -9.69 -14.23
CA HIS A 171 4.89 -10.12 -13.11
C HIS A 171 3.50 -9.47 -13.11
N ILE A 172 3.39 -8.23 -13.62
CA ILE A 172 2.18 -7.42 -13.57
C ILE A 172 1.70 -7.15 -15.00
N PRO A 173 0.62 -7.80 -15.47
CA PRO A 173 0.04 -7.51 -16.77
C PRO A 173 -0.43 -6.05 -16.85
N LEU A 174 -0.08 -5.36 -17.95
CA LEU A 174 -0.45 -3.95 -18.16
C LEU A 174 -1.97 -3.73 -18.09
N GLU A 175 -2.74 -4.66 -18.64
CA GLU A 175 -4.19 -4.62 -18.62
C GLU A 175 -4.76 -4.60 -17.19
N ARG A 176 -4.05 -5.24 -16.23
CA ARG A 176 -4.45 -5.22 -14.82
C ARG A 176 -4.15 -3.86 -14.19
N VAL A 177 -3.11 -3.16 -14.62
CA VAL A 177 -2.83 -1.79 -14.15
C VAL A 177 -3.94 -0.85 -14.62
N HIS A 178 -4.30 -0.92 -15.90
CA HIS A 178 -5.41 -0.14 -16.47
C HIS A 178 -6.75 -0.45 -15.79
N GLU A 179 -7.11 -1.74 -15.63
CA GLU A 179 -8.32 -2.16 -14.87
C GLU A 179 -8.32 -1.55 -13.45
N THR A 180 -7.15 -1.54 -12.79
CA THR A 180 -7.02 -0.99 -11.46
C THR A 180 -7.24 0.51 -11.43
N ALA A 181 -6.68 1.24 -12.40
CA ALA A 181 -6.89 2.68 -12.55
C ALA A 181 -8.38 3.01 -12.73
N ASP A 182 -9.06 2.30 -13.64
CA ASP A 182 -10.49 2.49 -13.92
C ASP A 182 -11.34 2.25 -12.65
N VAL A 183 -11.09 1.15 -11.93
CA VAL A 183 -11.82 0.80 -10.70
C VAL A 183 -11.62 1.84 -9.59
N LEU A 184 -10.40 2.36 -9.42
CA LEU A 184 -10.14 3.37 -8.40
C LEU A 184 -10.74 4.73 -8.79
N GLN A 185 -10.80 5.06 -10.08
CA GLN A 185 -11.52 6.23 -10.58
C GLN A 185 -13.04 6.10 -10.35
N ASP A 186 -13.61 4.92 -10.55
CA ASP A 186 -15.02 4.63 -10.26
C ASP A 186 -15.34 4.75 -8.76
N LEU A 187 -14.33 4.64 -7.89
CA LEU A 187 -14.39 4.92 -6.46
C LEU A 187 -14.07 6.39 -6.12
N ASP A 188 -14.13 7.32 -7.06
CA ASP A 188 -13.86 8.74 -6.91
C ASP A 188 -12.40 9.08 -6.51
N ALA A 189 -11.41 8.30 -6.92
CA ALA A 189 -10.00 8.64 -6.75
C ALA A 189 -9.49 9.56 -7.87
N ASP A 190 -8.50 10.41 -7.54
CA ASP A 190 -7.70 11.16 -8.52
C ASP A 190 -6.48 10.34 -8.94
N VAL A 191 -6.62 9.56 -10.03
CA VAL A 191 -5.62 8.58 -10.45
C VAL A 191 -4.65 9.17 -11.46
N THR A 192 -3.35 9.11 -11.12
CA THR A 192 -2.23 9.32 -12.04
C THR A 192 -1.60 7.97 -12.37
N GLU A 193 -1.75 7.53 -13.60
CA GLU A 193 -1.11 6.32 -14.13
C GLU A 193 0.10 6.71 -15.00
N ARG A 194 1.25 6.06 -14.76
CA ARG A 194 2.46 6.19 -15.58
C ARG A 194 2.99 4.85 -16.01
N ILE A 195 3.03 4.63 -17.32
CA ILE A 195 3.58 3.42 -17.93
C ILE A 195 4.94 3.75 -18.54
N TYR A 196 5.94 2.96 -18.17
CA TYR A 196 7.34 3.14 -18.58
C TYR A 196 7.76 2.07 -19.57
N GLU A 197 8.27 2.50 -20.74
CA GLU A 197 8.71 1.57 -21.78
C GLU A 197 9.93 0.74 -21.35
N ASN A 198 9.81 -0.58 -21.46
CA ASN A 198 10.90 -1.54 -21.20
C ASN A 198 11.59 -1.37 -19.83
N MET A 199 10.92 -0.84 -18.83
CA MET A 199 11.45 -0.73 -17.48
C MET A 199 11.54 -2.13 -16.85
N ALA A 200 12.59 -2.40 -16.10
CA ALA A 200 12.65 -3.60 -15.27
C ALA A 200 11.60 -3.56 -14.14
N HIS A 201 11.32 -4.70 -13.49
CA HIS A 201 10.46 -4.76 -12.31
C HIS A 201 11.13 -4.08 -11.10
N THR A 202 11.07 -2.76 -11.06
CA THR A 202 11.75 -1.88 -10.09
C THR A 202 11.00 -0.57 -9.96
N VAL A 203 11.44 0.29 -9.05
CA VAL A 203 11.00 1.68 -8.93
C VAL A 203 12.06 2.57 -9.60
N ASN A 204 11.65 3.60 -10.35
CA ASN A 204 12.53 4.55 -11.02
C ASN A 204 12.48 5.96 -10.39
N ASP A 205 13.42 6.82 -10.79
CA ASP A 205 13.57 8.17 -10.23
C ASP A 205 12.36 9.08 -10.52
N ASP A 206 11.65 8.89 -11.64
CA ASP A 206 10.45 9.68 -11.98
C ASP A 206 9.27 9.32 -11.06
N GLU A 207 9.10 8.02 -10.75
CA GLU A 207 8.12 7.55 -9.77
C GLU A 207 8.44 8.09 -8.36
N LEU A 208 9.69 7.98 -7.93
CA LEU A 208 10.14 8.50 -6.63
C LEU A 208 9.91 10.01 -6.52
N LYS A 209 10.26 10.77 -7.56
CA LYS A 209 10.05 12.22 -7.59
C LYS A 209 8.58 12.59 -7.48
N PHE A 210 7.69 11.88 -8.18
CA PHE A 210 6.25 12.13 -8.09
C PHE A 210 5.72 11.84 -6.69
N VAL A 211 6.08 10.69 -6.13
CA VAL A 211 5.63 10.27 -4.81
C VAL A 211 6.19 11.15 -3.70
N THR A 212 7.43 11.65 -3.83
CA THR A 212 7.98 12.66 -2.90
C THR A 212 7.10 13.90 -2.85
N GLY A 213 6.69 14.44 -4.00
CA GLY A 213 5.77 15.58 -4.06
C GLY A 213 4.41 15.29 -3.43
N LEU A 214 3.90 14.06 -3.59
CA LEU A 214 2.65 13.64 -2.96
C LEU A 214 2.79 13.56 -1.42
N VAL A 215 3.90 13.02 -0.91
CA VAL A 215 4.20 12.98 0.54
C VAL A 215 4.29 14.39 1.11
N GLU A 216 4.93 15.32 0.40
CA GLU A 216 4.99 16.74 0.80
C GLU A 216 3.61 17.38 0.90
N THR A 217 2.75 17.15 -0.10
CA THR A 217 1.35 17.64 -0.10
C THR A 217 0.58 17.12 1.12
N VAL A 218 0.67 15.81 1.38
CA VAL A 218 -0.02 15.16 2.52
C VAL A 218 0.51 15.66 3.87
N ARG A 219 1.82 15.82 3.99
CA ARG A 219 2.47 16.38 5.18
C ARG A 219 1.99 17.80 5.48
N ASP A 220 1.85 18.62 4.45
CA ASP A 220 1.44 20.02 4.58
C ASP A 220 -0.08 20.20 4.80
N GLY A 221 -0.85 19.10 4.73
CA GLY A 221 -2.30 19.09 4.97
C GLY A 221 -3.11 19.75 3.84
N ALA A 222 -2.62 19.66 2.61
CA ALA A 222 -3.19 20.33 1.43
C ALA A 222 -4.14 19.42 0.63
#